data_b344329957f2a1a62fb34da60706ca97
#
_entry.id   b344329957f2a1a62fb34da60706ca97
#
_cell.length_a   1.000
_cell.length_b   1.000
_cell.length_c   1.000
_cell.angle_alpha   90.00
_cell.angle_beta   90.00
_cell.angle_gamma   90.00
#
_symmetry.space_group_name_H-M   'P 1'
#
loop_
_entity.id
_entity.type
_entity.pdbx_description
1 polymer ?
#
loop_
_entity_poly.entity_id
_entity_poly.type
_entity_poly.pdbx_seq_one_letter_code
_entity_poly.pdbx_strand_id
1 'polypeptide(L)'
;EPGDVPVFDIIGSVQSKKARSVARWARAVHSVDRPKVVDALDRAAVAALDEGERADPLGILLQVSLDGDPQRGGVVEDDLPALAERVVEADSLRLRGLMVIAPLDGEPGHWMAEAARIHEAFRGRFDAAELSAGMSGDMEEAVAAGSTCVRVGTAIMGDRPLISQ
;
A
#
# COMPACT_ATOMS: atom_id res chain seq x y z
N GLU A 1 -12.81 29.26 0.88
CA GLU A 1 -11.40 28.89 0.65
C GLU A 1 -11.36 27.97 -0.55
N PRO A 2 -10.38 28.07 -1.46
CA PRO A 2 -10.29 27.13 -2.57
C PRO A 2 -10.13 25.73 -1.94
N GLY A 3 -11.15 24.89 -2.15
CA GLY A 3 -11.25 23.59 -1.51
C GLY A 3 -10.04 22.72 -1.82
N ASP A 4 -9.52 22.03 -0.81
CA ASP A 4 -8.46 21.06 -0.96
C ASP A 4 -8.82 20.06 -2.07
N VAL A 5 -7.97 19.98 -3.07
CA VAL A 5 -8.14 18.97 -4.13
C VAL A 5 -8.02 17.59 -3.47
N PRO A 6 -9.03 16.73 -3.61
CA PRO A 6 -8.95 15.38 -3.02
C PRO A 6 -7.70 14.65 -3.50
N VAL A 7 -6.96 14.08 -2.57
CA VAL A 7 -5.79 13.25 -2.86
C VAL A 7 -6.22 11.78 -2.84
N PHE A 8 -5.88 11.06 -3.90
CA PHE A 8 -6.31 9.67 -4.08
C PHE A 8 -5.13 8.71 -4.00
N ASP A 9 -5.31 7.66 -3.21
CA ASP A 9 -4.41 6.51 -3.14
C ASP A 9 -5.10 5.26 -3.69
N ILE A 10 -4.33 4.35 -4.27
CA ILE A 10 -4.80 3.03 -4.67
C ILE A 10 -4.50 2.02 -3.57
N ILE A 11 -5.55 1.36 -3.08
CA ILE A 11 -5.44 0.27 -2.10
C ILE A 11 -5.75 -1.11 -2.68
N GLY A 12 -6.48 -1.16 -3.80
CA GLY A 12 -6.76 -2.42 -4.51
C GLY A 12 -5.59 -2.86 -5.38
N SER A 13 -5.56 -4.15 -5.75
CA SER A 13 -4.50 -4.72 -6.60
C SER A 13 -4.39 -3.99 -7.94
N VAL A 14 -3.17 -3.60 -8.30
CA VAL A 14 -2.88 -2.95 -9.58
C VAL A 14 -2.47 -3.98 -10.61
N GLN A 15 -3.27 -4.09 -11.66
CA GLN A 15 -2.88 -4.84 -12.85
C GLN A 15 -1.85 -4.01 -13.64
N SER A 16 -0.76 -4.63 -14.12
CA SER A 16 0.31 -3.93 -14.86
C SER A 16 -0.19 -3.09 -16.04
N LYS A 17 -1.25 -3.55 -16.73
CA LYS A 17 -1.89 -2.80 -17.84
C LYS A 17 -2.60 -1.51 -17.41
N LYS A 18 -2.89 -1.35 -16.10
CA LYS A 18 -3.51 -0.15 -15.53
C LYS A 18 -2.49 0.83 -14.93
N ALA A 19 -1.21 0.44 -14.84
CA ALA A 19 -0.16 1.25 -14.23
C ALA A 19 -0.09 2.66 -14.84
N ARG A 20 -0.19 2.80 -16.18
CA ARG A 20 -0.15 4.11 -16.85
C ARG A 20 -1.29 5.04 -16.38
N SER A 21 -2.50 4.51 -16.27
CA SER A 21 -3.63 5.32 -15.78
C SER A 21 -3.45 5.71 -14.31
N VAL A 22 -2.98 4.77 -13.47
CA VAL A 22 -2.76 5.00 -12.04
C VAL A 22 -1.67 6.05 -11.80
N ALA A 23 -0.54 5.94 -12.50
CA ALA A 23 0.59 6.84 -12.34
C ALA A 23 0.27 8.31 -12.62
N ARG A 24 -0.76 8.61 -13.41
CA ARG A 24 -1.15 9.98 -13.77
C ARG A 24 -1.79 10.76 -12.62
N TRP A 25 -2.50 10.10 -11.71
CA TRP A 25 -3.31 10.77 -10.70
C TRP A 25 -3.15 10.26 -9.27
N ALA A 26 -2.68 9.02 -9.08
CA ALA A 26 -2.52 8.48 -7.74
C ALA A 26 -1.34 9.16 -7.02
N ARG A 27 -1.55 9.54 -5.77
CA ARG A 27 -0.47 9.98 -4.89
C ARG A 27 0.40 8.79 -4.49
N ALA A 28 -0.25 7.67 -4.11
CA ALA A 28 0.43 6.45 -3.71
C ALA A 28 -0.34 5.18 -4.12
N VAL A 29 0.39 4.07 -4.22
CA VAL A 29 -0.13 2.72 -4.41
C VAL A 29 0.28 1.88 -3.21
N HIS A 30 -0.72 1.31 -2.49
CA HIS A 30 -0.50 0.55 -1.25
C HIS A 30 -0.38 -0.96 -1.48
N SER A 31 -0.69 -1.44 -2.68
CA SER A 31 -0.83 -2.87 -3.01
C SER A 31 0.31 -3.42 -3.86
N VAL A 32 1.52 -2.93 -3.64
CA VAL A 32 2.70 -3.37 -4.40
C VAL A 32 3.33 -4.57 -3.70
N ASP A 33 3.29 -5.74 -4.33
CA ASP A 33 3.67 -7.02 -3.73
C ASP A 33 4.67 -7.84 -4.55
N ARG A 34 5.09 -7.35 -5.73
CA ARG A 34 5.97 -8.11 -6.63
C ARG A 34 6.72 -7.24 -7.63
N PRO A 35 7.92 -7.67 -8.08
CA PRO A 35 8.77 -6.90 -9.00
C PRO A 35 8.07 -6.43 -10.27
N LYS A 36 7.23 -7.28 -10.87
CA LYS A 36 6.50 -6.94 -12.11
C LYS A 36 5.59 -5.71 -11.95
N VAL A 37 5.02 -5.50 -10.76
CA VAL A 37 4.18 -4.33 -10.47
C VAL A 37 5.05 -3.10 -10.28
N VAL A 38 6.18 -3.22 -9.56
CA VAL A 38 7.18 -2.14 -9.41
C VAL A 38 7.62 -1.65 -10.77
N ASP A 39 8.08 -2.56 -11.67
CA ASP A 39 8.56 -2.20 -13.00
C ASP A 39 7.50 -1.52 -13.88
N ALA A 40 6.25 -1.95 -13.74
CA ALA A 40 5.15 -1.36 -14.49
C ALA A 40 4.81 0.04 -14.00
N LEU A 41 4.85 0.26 -12.67
CA LEU A 41 4.60 1.57 -12.05
C LEU A 41 5.77 2.52 -12.31
N ASP A 42 7.01 2.04 -12.25
CA ASP A 42 8.20 2.84 -12.56
C ASP A 42 8.14 3.41 -13.99
N ARG A 43 8.01 2.53 -14.99
CA ARG A 43 7.87 2.98 -16.38
C ARG A 43 6.71 3.95 -16.60
N ALA A 44 5.60 3.73 -15.90
CA ALA A 44 4.43 4.59 -16.00
C ALA A 44 4.64 5.94 -15.31
N ALA A 45 5.33 5.96 -14.18
CA ALA A 45 5.64 7.18 -13.44
C ALA A 45 6.68 8.04 -14.16
N VAL A 46 7.72 7.42 -14.77
CA VAL A 46 8.67 8.12 -15.64
C VAL A 46 7.92 8.84 -16.77
N ALA A 47 7.05 8.12 -17.48
CA ALA A 47 6.29 8.73 -18.58
C ALA A 47 5.40 9.90 -18.10
N ALA A 48 4.74 9.73 -16.95
CA ALA A 48 3.86 10.78 -16.39
C ALA A 48 4.65 12.01 -15.90
N LEU A 49 5.87 11.83 -15.40
CA LEU A 49 6.78 12.94 -15.05
C LEU A 49 7.26 13.68 -16.30
N ASP A 50 7.70 12.95 -17.33
CA ASP A 50 8.19 13.52 -18.58
C ASP A 50 7.08 14.26 -19.35
N GLU A 51 5.86 13.75 -19.31
CA GLU A 51 4.67 14.37 -19.92
C GLU A 51 4.09 15.54 -19.07
N GLY A 52 4.63 15.79 -17.87
CA GLY A 52 4.15 16.83 -16.95
C GLY A 52 2.78 16.54 -16.33
N GLU A 53 2.34 15.28 -16.38
CA GLU A 53 1.06 14.82 -15.79
C GLU A 53 1.15 14.64 -14.26
N ARG A 54 2.37 14.55 -13.73
CA ARG A 54 2.67 14.59 -12.30
C ARG A 54 3.95 15.37 -12.03
N ALA A 55 4.06 15.94 -10.82
CA ALA A 55 5.21 16.74 -10.41
C ALA A 55 6.20 15.96 -9.54
N ASP A 56 5.73 14.95 -8.80
CA ASP A 56 6.49 14.23 -7.80
C ASP A 56 6.57 12.72 -8.10
N PRO A 57 7.57 11.99 -7.62
CA PRO A 57 7.61 10.53 -7.70
C PRO A 57 6.35 9.88 -7.13
N LEU A 58 5.96 8.73 -7.69
CA LEU A 58 4.80 7.96 -7.25
C LEU A 58 5.10 7.28 -5.91
N GLY A 59 4.28 7.53 -4.89
CA GLY A 59 4.39 6.89 -3.59
C GLY A 59 4.10 5.38 -3.66
N ILE A 60 4.93 4.58 -3.01
CA ILE A 60 4.80 3.12 -2.95
C ILE A 60 4.77 2.66 -1.50
N LEU A 61 3.73 1.91 -1.13
CA LEU A 61 3.74 1.06 0.04
C LEU A 61 3.77 -0.39 -0.42
N LEU A 62 4.63 -1.19 0.21
CA LEU A 62 4.73 -2.61 -0.09
C LEU A 62 3.69 -3.38 0.71
N GLN A 63 2.87 -4.17 0.02
CA GLN A 63 1.92 -5.04 0.68
C GLN A 63 2.64 -6.28 1.21
N VAL A 64 2.55 -6.50 2.52
CA VAL A 64 3.16 -7.64 3.21
C VAL A 64 2.10 -8.70 3.48
N SER A 65 2.46 -9.97 3.23
CA SER A 65 1.68 -11.12 3.66
C SER A 65 2.07 -11.50 5.08
N LEU A 66 1.10 -11.49 6.00
CA LEU A 66 1.34 -11.84 7.42
C LEU A 66 1.26 -13.35 7.67
N ASP A 67 0.55 -14.09 6.83
CA ASP A 67 0.27 -15.53 6.97
C ASP A 67 0.89 -16.38 5.85
N GLY A 68 1.50 -15.74 4.84
CA GLY A 68 2.09 -16.43 3.70
C GLY A 68 1.05 -17.04 2.73
N ASP A 69 -0.24 -16.70 2.86
CA ASP A 69 -1.26 -17.22 1.94
C ASP A 69 -1.14 -16.56 0.56
N PRO A 70 -0.79 -17.32 -0.51
CA PRO A 70 -0.60 -16.77 -1.84
C PRO A 70 -1.91 -16.25 -2.47
N GLN A 71 -3.08 -16.64 -1.96
CA GLN A 71 -4.37 -16.18 -2.48
C GLN A 71 -4.70 -14.76 -2.02
N ARG A 72 -4.09 -14.30 -0.94
CA ARG A 72 -4.34 -12.97 -0.37
C ARG A 72 -3.42 -11.89 -0.92
N GLY A 73 -2.37 -12.28 -1.64
CA GLY A 73 -1.33 -11.38 -2.11
C GLY A 73 -0.45 -10.86 -0.97
N GLY A 74 0.52 -10.07 -1.33
CA GLY A 74 1.53 -9.57 -0.40
C GLY A 74 2.84 -10.33 -0.55
N VAL A 75 3.95 -9.63 -0.34
CA VAL A 75 5.29 -10.20 -0.30
C VAL A 75 5.54 -10.81 1.09
N VAL A 76 6.18 -11.95 1.15
CA VAL A 76 6.63 -12.53 2.43
C VAL A 76 7.79 -11.72 3.01
N GLU A 77 7.95 -11.74 4.33
CA GLU A 77 8.94 -10.90 5.04
C GLU A 77 10.36 -11.08 4.48
N ASP A 78 10.78 -12.32 4.16
CA ASP A 78 12.12 -12.61 3.67
C ASP A 78 12.43 -11.95 2.32
N ASP A 79 11.43 -11.76 1.46
CA ASP A 79 11.57 -11.14 0.13
C ASP A 79 11.35 -9.61 0.16
N LEU A 80 10.87 -9.08 1.28
CA LEU A 80 10.54 -7.66 1.44
C LEU A 80 11.73 -6.74 1.18
N PRO A 81 12.96 -7.00 1.70
CA PRO A 81 14.10 -6.15 1.44
C PRO A 81 14.46 -6.01 -0.03
N ALA A 82 14.44 -7.13 -0.78
CA ALA A 82 14.76 -7.11 -2.20
C ALA A 82 13.74 -6.31 -3.03
N LEU A 83 12.45 -6.41 -2.65
CA LEU A 83 11.40 -5.63 -3.30
C LEU A 83 11.52 -4.13 -2.98
N ALA A 84 11.88 -3.80 -1.73
CA ALA A 84 12.11 -2.42 -1.30
C ALA A 84 13.29 -1.77 -2.03
N GLU A 85 14.42 -2.47 -2.13
CA GLU A 85 15.61 -2.02 -2.87
C GLU A 85 15.25 -1.69 -4.32
N ARG A 86 14.45 -2.53 -4.97
CA ARG A 86 13.97 -2.27 -6.33
C ARG A 86 13.14 -0.99 -6.45
N VAL A 87 12.35 -0.63 -5.44
CA VAL A 87 11.62 0.65 -5.42
C VAL A 87 12.56 1.82 -5.20
N VAL A 88 13.53 1.67 -4.30
CA VAL A 88 14.51 2.73 -3.97
C VAL A 88 15.44 3.04 -5.14
N GLU A 89 15.76 2.04 -5.98
CA GLU A 89 16.58 2.23 -7.18
C GLU A 89 15.86 2.99 -8.32
N ALA A 90 14.54 3.13 -8.24
CA ALA A 90 13.72 3.79 -9.25
C ALA A 90 13.47 5.26 -8.87
N ASP A 91 14.12 6.21 -9.56
CA ASP A 91 14.00 7.66 -9.30
C ASP A 91 12.56 8.19 -9.44
N SER A 92 11.71 7.51 -10.20
CA SER A 92 10.31 7.87 -10.42
C SER A 92 9.37 7.39 -9.32
N LEU A 93 9.87 6.56 -8.40
CA LEU A 93 9.11 5.99 -7.28
C LEU A 93 9.66 6.50 -5.95
N ARG A 94 8.81 6.53 -4.94
CA ARG A 94 9.18 6.86 -3.56
C ARG A 94 8.65 5.81 -2.61
N LEU A 95 9.54 5.03 -2.02
CA LEU A 95 9.18 4.10 -0.96
C LEU A 95 8.69 4.87 0.27
N ARG A 96 7.45 4.62 0.71
CA ARG A 96 6.81 5.33 1.82
C ARG A 96 6.64 4.46 3.06
N GLY A 97 6.48 3.15 2.88
CA GLY A 97 6.25 2.23 3.99
C GLY A 97 5.65 0.91 3.57
N LEU A 98 4.90 0.34 4.49
CA LEU A 98 4.25 -0.95 4.34
C LEU A 98 2.72 -0.84 4.36
N MET A 99 2.05 -1.80 3.73
CA MET A 99 0.62 -2.03 3.87
C MET A 99 0.37 -3.48 4.26
N VAL A 100 -0.57 -3.69 5.18
CA VAL A 100 -1.00 -5.02 5.57
C VAL A 100 -2.53 -5.14 5.58
N ILE A 101 -3.01 -6.33 5.26
CA ILE A 101 -4.39 -6.75 5.45
C ILE A 101 -4.35 -7.95 6.39
N ALA A 102 -4.91 -7.81 7.59
CA ALA A 102 -4.93 -8.89 8.55
C ALA A 102 -5.72 -10.10 8.01
N PRO A 103 -5.29 -11.32 8.29
CA PRO A 103 -6.11 -12.51 8.09
C PRO A 103 -7.45 -12.40 8.82
N LEU A 104 -8.50 -13.03 8.25
CA LEU A 104 -9.83 -13.01 8.85
C LEU A 104 -9.94 -13.92 10.07
N ASP A 105 -9.08 -14.91 10.15
CA ASP A 105 -8.96 -15.85 11.25
C ASP A 105 -7.86 -15.41 12.22
N GLY A 106 -8.08 -15.66 13.51
CA GLY A 106 -7.19 -15.25 14.59
C GLY A 106 -7.57 -13.92 15.24
N GLU A 107 -6.82 -13.55 16.26
CA GLU A 107 -7.06 -12.31 17.01
C GLU A 107 -6.46 -11.10 16.27
N PRO A 108 -7.25 -10.04 16.02
CA PRO A 108 -6.77 -8.85 15.33
C PRO A 108 -5.51 -8.24 15.96
N GLY A 109 -5.45 -8.20 17.30
CA GLY A 109 -4.31 -7.67 18.04
C GLY A 109 -3.00 -8.44 17.78
N HIS A 110 -3.07 -9.75 17.55
CA HIS A 110 -1.91 -10.56 17.17
C HIS A 110 -1.36 -10.12 15.81
N TRP A 111 -2.23 -10.01 14.81
CA TRP A 111 -1.82 -9.62 13.46
C TRP A 111 -1.29 -8.18 13.40
N MET A 112 -1.88 -7.28 14.19
CA MET A 112 -1.40 -5.89 14.24
C MET A 112 -0.05 -5.78 14.96
N ALA A 113 0.20 -6.59 16.00
CA ALA A 113 1.49 -6.66 16.66
C ALA A 113 2.58 -7.20 15.70
N GLU A 114 2.26 -8.21 14.90
CA GLU A 114 3.17 -8.74 13.90
C GLU A 114 3.46 -7.72 12.78
N ALA A 115 2.45 -7.02 12.30
CA ALA A 115 2.62 -5.92 11.35
C ALA A 115 3.54 -4.81 11.92
N ALA A 116 3.37 -4.44 13.19
CA ALA A 116 4.21 -3.45 13.86
C ALA A 116 5.67 -3.93 13.97
N ARG A 117 5.89 -5.21 14.30
CA ARG A 117 7.24 -5.80 14.38
C ARG A 117 7.96 -5.73 13.03
N ILE A 118 7.29 -6.17 11.97
CA ILE A 118 7.86 -6.14 10.61
C ILE A 118 8.14 -4.68 10.20
N HIS A 119 7.20 -3.78 10.47
CA HIS A 119 7.34 -2.36 10.12
C HIS A 119 8.50 -1.71 10.87
N GLU A 120 8.70 -1.99 12.17
CA GLU A 120 9.82 -1.43 12.94
C GLU A 120 11.18 -1.89 12.39
N ALA A 121 11.31 -3.17 12.04
CA ALA A 121 12.51 -3.70 11.40
C ALA A 121 12.74 -3.06 10.01
N PHE A 122 11.66 -2.88 9.24
CA PHE A 122 11.70 -2.27 7.92
C PHE A 122 12.13 -0.81 7.95
N ARG A 123 11.52 0.00 8.81
CA ARG A 123 11.85 1.43 8.93
C ARG A 123 13.27 1.68 9.48
N GLY A 124 13.82 0.73 10.20
CA GLY A 124 15.21 0.78 10.65
C GLY A 124 16.21 0.61 9.50
N ARG A 125 15.80 0.00 8.38
CA ARG A 125 16.64 -0.21 7.19
C ARG A 125 16.34 0.78 6.07
N PHE A 126 15.08 1.17 5.92
CA PHE A 126 14.62 2.06 4.85
C PHE A 126 13.96 3.30 5.49
N ASP A 127 14.22 4.49 4.96
CA ASP A 127 13.55 5.73 5.38
C ASP A 127 12.10 5.75 4.87
N ALA A 128 11.26 4.87 5.44
CA ALA A 128 9.91 4.59 4.99
C ALA A 128 8.99 4.33 6.20
N ALA A 129 8.47 5.41 6.79
CA ALA A 129 7.84 5.40 8.10
C ALA A 129 6.33 5.11 8.10
N GLU A 130 5.68 4.98 6.93
CA GLU A 130 4.23 4.79 6.87
C GLU A 130 3.85 3.32 7.07
N LEU A 131 2.84 3.10 7.90
CA LEU A 131 2.16 1.81 8.06
C LEU A 131 0.68 1.99 7.73
N SER A 132 0.25 1.42 6.60
CA SER A 132 -1.15 1.34 6.23
C SER A 132 -1.74 0.02 6.72
N ALA A 133 -2.44 0.08 7.85
CA ALA A 133 -3.01 -1.07 8.51
C ALA A 133 -4.32 -0.69 9.20
N GLY A 134 -5.25 -1.63 9.32
CA GLY A 134 -6.54 -1.45 9.97
C GLY A 134 -7.66 -1.07 9.01
N MET A 135 -8.79 -1.75 9.18
CA MET A 135 -10.07 -1.54 8.54
C MET A 135 -11.16 -1.39 9.59
N SER A 136 -12.43 -1.35 9.22
CA SER A 136 -13.53 -1.11 10.16
C SER A 136 -13.59 -2.09 11.36
N GLY A 137 -13.06 -3.30 11.21
CA GLY A 137 -13.13 -4.35 12.23
C GLY A 137 -11.90 -4.49 13.14
N ASP A 138 -10.78 -3.85 12.80
CA ASP A 138 -9.49 -3.97 13.49
C ASP A 138 -8.75 -2.63 13.59
N MET A 139 -9.50 -1.52 13.46
CA MET A 139 -8.95 -0.17 13.42
C MET A 139 -8.29 0.23 14.74
N GLU A 140 -8.89 -0.11 15.87
CA GLU A 140 -8.39 0.28 17.21
C GLU A 140 -7.06 -0.42 17.49
N GLU A 141 -6.97 -1.71 17.18
CA GLU A 141 -5.75 -2.51 17.31
C GLU A 141 -4.65 -1.99 16.40
N ALA A 142 -5.00 -1.63 15.16
CA ALA A 142 -4.05 -1.08 14.19
C ALA A 142 -3.48 0.26 14.66
N VAL A 143 -4.31 1.16 15.16
CA VAL A 143 -3.87 2.45 15.71
C VAL A 143 -2.98 2.24 16.94
N ALA A 144 -3.37 1.35 17.84
CA ALA A 144 -2.57 1.00 19.02
C ALA A 144 -1.20 0.40 18.64
N ALA A 145 -1.13 -0.31 17.52
CA ALA A 145 0.09 -0.88 16.95
C ALA A 145 0.93 0.11 16.11
N GLY A 146 0.52 1.38 16.02
CA GLY A 146 1.28 2.43 15.34
C GLY A 146 0.95 2.62 13.85
N SER A 147 -0.23 2.17 13.41
CA SER A 147 -0.71 2.48 12.05
C SER A 147 -0.79 3.98 11.82
N THR A 148 -0.25 4.44 10.70
CA THR A 148 -0.30 5.84 10.26
C THR A 148 -1.44 6.10 9.28
N CYS A 149 -2.05 5.05 8.74
CA CYS A 149 -3.15 5.13 7.79
C CYS A 149 -4.12 3.96 7.98
N VAL A 150 -5.33 4.23 8.42
CA VAL A 150 -6.44 3.27 8.47
C VAL A 150 -7.32 3.39 7.22
N ARG A 151 -7.93 2.28 6.79
CA ARG A 151 -8.74 2.21 5.56
C ARG A 151 -10.19 1.87 5.92
N VAL A 152 -10.99 2.91 6.14
CA VAL A 152 -12.37 2.76 6.60
C VAL A 152 -13.32 2.91 5.42
N GLY A 153 -14.08 1.87 5.14
CA GLY A 153 -15.09 1.83 4.08
C GLY A 153 -16.50 1.67 4.65
N THR A 154 -16.85 0.47 5.06
CA THR A 154 -18.20 0.09 5.48
C THR A 154 -18.77 0.97 6.60
N ALA A 155 -17.93 1.37 7.57
CA ALA A 155 -18.36 2.23 8.69
C ALA A 155 -18.75 3.66 8.24
N ILE A 156 -18.29 4.11 7.07
CA ILE A 156 -18.60 5.45 6.53
C ILE A 156 -19.62 5.35 5.37
N MET A 157 -19.41 4.39 4.48
CA MET A 157 -20.18 4.29 3.22
C MET A 157 -21.37 3.33 3.32
N GLY A 158 -21.52 2.59 4.43
CA GLY A 158 -22.49 1.51 4.56
C GLY A 158 -22.11 0.23 3.82
N ASP A 159 -22.94 -0.78 3.93
CA ASP A 159 -22.73 -2.06 3.25
C ASP A 159 -22.86 -1.93 1.73
N ARG A 160 -22.07 -2.71 1.00
CA ARG A 160 -22.22 -2.79 -0.45
C ARG A 160 -23.59 -3.39 -0.79
N PRO A 161 -24.40 -2.72 -1.64
CA PRO A 161 -25.61 -3.33 -2.13
C PRO A 161 -25.25 -4.63 -2.88
N LEU A 162 -25.92 -5.74 -2.52
CA LEU A 162 -25.82 -6.98 -3.27
C LEU A 162 -26.44 -6.72 -4.64
N ILE A 163 -25.62 -6.56 -5.66
CA ILE A 163 -26.08 -6.53 -7.05
C ILE A 163 -26.41 -7.98 -7.37
N SER A 164 -27.70 -8.32 -7.35
CA SER A 164 -28.20 -9.59 -7.89
C SER A 164 -27.84 -9.64 -9.37
N GLN A 165 -27.03 -10.62 -9.77
CA GLN A 165 -26.79 -10.95 -11.17
C GLN A 165 -28.01 -11.65 -11.74
#